data_3b55f81ef1ba371f560e3cd741a3c470
#
_entry.id   3b55f81ef1ba371f560e3cd741a3c470
#
_cell.length_a   1.000
_cell.length_b   1.000
_cell.length_c   1.000
_cell.angle_alpha   90.00
_cell.angle_beta   90.00
_cell.angle_gamma   90.00
#
_symmetry.space_group_name_H-M   'P 1'
#
loop_
_entity.id
_entity.type
_entity.pdbx_description
1 polymer ?
#
loop_
_entity_poly.entity_id
_entity_poly.type
_entity_poly.pdbx_seq_one_letter_code
_entity_poly.pdbx_strand_id
1 'polypeptide(L)'
;MAGFDSDPLRVYLLRHGEALGNVQGGYYGRTDCPLTAKGCRQAERAGATLRELRAAGSGRDLLLLTSPLERARHTAEIVREAAGLDGAFLFEPDWQEIDFGRWEKRHYQDIAREEPAAWQSLCDDWQAFCYPQGESFRVFSERVIAAWQKWQQLAVERQQDLLVVSHGGVLKVIRLFAEARPWDDFWRLRILPGELQVMSSDAM
;
A
#
# COMPACT_ATOMS: atom_id res chain seq x y z
N MET A 1 34.73 4.90 -21.07
CA MET A 1 33.73 4.37 -20.17
C MET A 1 32.80 5.51 -19.84
N ALA A 2 31.62 5.53 -20.48
CA ALA A 2 30.59 6.52 -20.15
C ALA A 2 29.99 6.07 -18.83
N GLY A 3 30.14 6.88 -17.79
CA GLY A 3 29.44 6.68 -16.54
C GLY A 3 27.93 6.82 -16.82
N PHE A 4 27.18 5.76 -16.62
CA PHE A 4 25.74 5.84 -16.56
C PHE A 4 25.40 6.56 -15.24
N ASP A 5 25.32 7.88 -15.31
CA ASP A 5 24.70 8.71 -14.29
C ASP A 5 23.18 8.51 -14.47
N SER A 6 22.70 7.34 -14.03
CA SER A 6 21.27 7.07 -14.10
C SER A 6 20.64 7.70 -12.88
N ASP A 7 19.82 8.74 -13.10
CA ASP A 7 18.92 9.26 -12.07
C ASP A 7 18.30 8.10 -11.28
N PRO A 8 18.20 8.22 -9.94
CA PRO A 8 17.58 7.18 -9.13
C PRO A 8 16.14 6.90 -9.59
N LEU A 9 15.71 5.63 -9.50
CA LEU A 9 14.34 5.28 -9.81
C LEU A 9 13.40 5.97 -8.84
N ARG A 10 12.27 6.42 -9.35
CA ARG A 10 11.19 6.97 -8.53
C ARG A 10 10.14 5.90 -8.24
N VAL A 11 9.73 5.85 -6.99
CA VAL A 11 8.64 4.99 -6.54
C VAL A 11 7.50 5.86 -6.05
N TYR A 12 6.36 5.70 -6.67
CA TYR A 12 5.11 6.34 -6.31
C TYR A 12 4.26 5.35 -5.52
N LEU A 13 4.09 5.60 -4.23
CA LEU A 13 3.26 4.79 -3.33
C LEU A 13 1.93 5.51 -3.12
N LEU A 14 0.84 4.87 -3.52
CA LEU A 14 -0.51 5.41 -3.39
C LEU A 14 -1.38 4.50 -2.55
N ARG A 15 -1.90 5.01 -1.43
CA ARG A 15 -2.96 4.31 -0.72
C ARG A 15 -4.28 4.49 -1.45
N HIS A 16 -5.07 3.41 -1.57
CA HIS A 16 -6.41 3.49 -2.13
C HIS A 16 -7.23 4.64 -1.52
N GLY A 17 -8.14 5.22 -2.29
CA GLY A 17 -9.07 6.24 -1.81
C GLY A 17 -9.95 5.75 -0.66
N GLU A 18 -10.62 6.65 0.04
CA GLU A 18 -11.55 6.27 1.11
C GLU A 18 -12.57 5.24 0.62
N ALA A 19 -12.64 4.10 1.32
CA ALA A 19 -13.57 3.02 1.06
C ALA A 19 -14.60 2.90 2.20
N LEU A 20 -15.70 2.20 1.98
CA LEU A 20 -16.77 2.06 2.98
C LEU A 20 -16.24 1.50 4.32
N GLY A 21 -15.29 0.57 4.28
CA GLY A 21 -14.66 0.05 5.49
C GLY A 21 -13.95 1.11 6.33
N ASN A 22 -13.35 2.13 5.70
CA ASN A 22 -12.70 3.23 6.43
C ASN A 22 -13.72 4.09 7.18
N VAL A 23 -14.93 4.26 6.63
CA VAL A 23 -16.01 5.04 7.25
C VAL A 23 -16.65 4.28 8.41
N GLN A 24 -16.79 2.97 8.27
CA GLN A 24 -17.40 2.10 9.28
C GLN A 24 -16.50 1.86 10.50
N GLY A 25 -15.18 2.10 10.37
CA GLY A 25 -14.25 2.08 11.50
C GLY A 25 -13.90 0.70 12.05
N GLY A 26 -14.22 -0.38 11.33
CA GLY A 26 -13.84 -1.75 11.67
C GLY A 26 -12.49 -2.18 11.09
N TYR A 27 -12.07 -3.38 11.43
CA TYR A 27 -10.96 -4.06 10.77
C TYR A 27 -11.37 -4.49 9.36
N TYR A 28 -10.83 -3.84 8.35
CA TYR A 28 -11.07 -4.16 6.94
C TYR A 28 -9.73 -4.48 6.28
N GLY A 29 -9.35 -5.74 6.32
CA GLY A 29 -8.15 -6.27 5.70
C GLY A 29 -8.46 -6.85 4.32
N ARG A 30 -8.71 -8.14 4.25
CA ARG A 30 -9.05 -8.83 2.99
C ARG A 30 -10.52 -8.71 2.59
N THR A 31 -11.39 -8.29 3.51
CA THR A 31 -12.77 -7.98 3.15
C THR A 31 -12.80 -6.85 2.13
N ASP A 32 -13.43 -7.13 0.99
CA ASP A 32 -13.54 -6.14 -0.07
C ASP A 32 -14.69 -5.17 0.19
N CYS A 33 -14.52 -3.95 -0.25
CA CYS A 33 -15.53 -2.91 -0.17
C CYS A 33 -15.25 -1.81 -1.20
N PRO A 34 -16.32 -1.20 -1.78
CA PRO A 34 -16.18 -0.16 -2.78
C PRO A 34 -15.63 1.16 -2.20
N LEU A 35 -15.09 1.98 -3.07
CA LEU A 35 -14.74 3.37 -2.75
C LEU A 35 -16.01 4.18 -2.43
N THR A 36 -15.87 5.18 -1.56
CA THR A 36 -16.86 6.23 -1.41
C THR A 36 -16.71 7.28 -2.52
N ALA A 37 -17.72 8.11 -2.72
CA ALA A 37 -17.61 9.26 -3.64
C ALA A 37 -16.43 10.19 -3.28
N LYS A 38 -16.08 10.29 -1.99
CA LYS A 38 -14.90 11.01 -1.54
C LYS A 38 -13.62 10.27 -1.96
N GLY A 39 -13.60 8.94 -1.85
CA GLY A 39 -12.48 8.11 -2.28
C GLY A 39 -12.19 8.24 -3.77
N CYS A 40 -13.22 8.27 -4.62
CA CYS A 40 -13.07 8.53 -6.05
C CYS A 40 -12.41 9.89 -6.32
N ARG A 41 -12.89 10.96 -5.68
CA ARG A 41 -12.28 12.29 -5.81
C ARG A 41 -10.84 12.37 -5.27
N GLN A 42 -10.49 11.54 -4.27
CA GLN A 42 -9.12 11.42 -3.80
C GLN A 42 -8.22 10.77 -4.85
N ALA A 43 -8.71 9.72 -5.52
CA ALA A 43 -8.01 9.04 -6.61
C ALA A 43 -7.80 9.97 -7.82
N GLU A 44 -8.82 10.74 -8.21
CA GLU A 44 -8.70 11.75 -9.28
C GLU A 44 -7.60 12.78 -8.98
N ARG A 45 -7.57 13.31 -7.76
CA ARG A 45 -6.53 14.25 -7.33
C ARG A 45 -5.15 13.62 -7.32
N ALA A 46 -5.02 12.39 -6.82
CA ALA A 46 -3.76 11.66 -6.84
C ALA A 46 -3.24 11.46 -8.27
N GLY A 47 -4.13 11.13 -9.21
CA GLY A 47 -3.78 11.03 -10.64
C GLY A 47 -3.30 12.35 -11.24
N ALA A 48 -3.98 13.47 -10.94
CA ALA A 48 -3.54 14.80 -11.37
C ALA A 48 -2.15 15.14 -10.81
N THR A 49 -1.94 14.92 -9.51
CA THR A 49 -0.63 15.12 -8.86
C THR A 49 0.46 14.24 -9.48
N LEU A 50 0.17 12.96 -9.76
CA LEU A 50 1.11 12.05 -10.40
C LEU A 50 1.51 12.56 -11.79
N ARG A 51 0.56 13.06 -12.57
CA ARG A 51 0.84 13.65 -13.90
C ARG A 51 1.81 14.82 -13.80
N GLU A 52 1.60 15.72 -12.85
CA GLU A 52 2.48 16.88 -12.63
C GLU A 52 3.89 16.45 -12.20
N LEU A 53 4.00 15.51 -11.27
CA LEU A 53 5.28 14.97 -10.78
C LEU A 53 6.06 14.28 -11.91
N ARG A 54 5.37 13.57 -12.79
CA ARG A 54 6.00 12.91 -13.93
C ARG A 54 6.45 13.90 -15.00
N ALA A 55 5.67 14.94 -15.27
CA ALA A 55 6.05 15.99 -16.21
C ALA A 55 7.35 16.74 -15.78
N ALA A 56 7.59 16.82 -14.47
CA ALA A 56 8.80 17.38 -13.89
C ALA A 56 9.94 16.35 -13.69
N GLY A 57 9.73 15.11 -14.09
CA GLY A 57 10.62 13.98 -13.80
C GLY A 57 11.50 13.53 -14.97
N SER A 58 12.08 12.32 -14.80
CA SER A 58 13.01 11.70 -15.75
C SER A 58 12.39 11.26 -17.09
N GLY A 59 11.06 11.27 -17.20
CA GLY A 59 10.34 10.76 -18.39
C GLY A 59 10.36 9.24 -18.55
N ARG A 60 10.85 8.49 -17.54
CA ARG A 60 10.86 7.02 -17.59
C ARG A 60 9.44 6.46 -17.65
N ASP A 61 9.30 5.30 -18.28
CA ASP A 61 8.07 4.53 -18.23
C ASP A 61 7.74 4.09 -16.81
N LEU A 62 6.44 3.88 -16.54
CA LEU A 62 5.96 3.38 -15.26
C LEU A 62 5.64 1.89 -15.35
N LEU A 63 6.14 1.12 -14.41
CA LEU A 63 5.61 -0.19 -14.08
C LEU A 63 4.42 -0.01 -13.14
N LEU A 64 3.22 -0.34 -13.62
CA LEU A 64 1.96 -0.09 -12.93
C LEU A 64 1.55 -1.33 -12.13
N LEU A 65 1.48 -1.22 -10.82
CA LEU A 65 1.21 -2.31 -9.89
C LEU A 65 0.07 -1.97 -8.94
N THR A 66 -0.82 -2.93 -8.69
CA THR A 66 -1.92 -2.75 -7.73
C THR A 66 -2.23 -4.03 -6.96
N SER A 67 -2.72 -3.86 -5.73
CA SER A 67 -3.39 -4.93 -5.00
C SER A 67 -4.64 -5.41 -5.77
N PRO A 68 -5.00 -6.70 -5.73
CA PRO A 68 -6.19 -7.22 -6.40
C PRO A 68 -7.51 -6.82 -5.71
N LEU A 69 -7.50 -6.24 -4.51
CA LEU A 69 -8.73 -5.82 -3.82
C LEU A 69 -9.42 -4.67 -4.56
N GLU A 70 -10.75 -4.70 -4.65
CA GLU A 70 -11.59 -3.80 -5.44
C GLU A 70 -11.25 -2.32 -5.18
N ARG A 71 -11.14 -1.92 -3.92
CA ARG A 71 -10.81 -0.53 -3.54
C ARG A 71 -9.47 -0.04 -4.10
N ALA A 72 -8.47 -0.92 -4.20
CA ALA A 72 -7.17 -0.58 -4.78
C ALA A 72 -7.24 -0.56 -6.30
N ARG A 73 -7.87 -1.58 -6.93
CA ARG A 73 -8.06 -1.63 -8.38
C ARG A 73 -8.84 -0.44 -8.90
N HIS A 74 -9.97 -0.11 -8.26
CA HIS A 74 -10.79 1.03 -8.68
C HIS A 74 -10.03 2.35 -8.52
N THR A 75 -9.24 2.52 -7.43
CA THR A 75 -8.33 3.66 -7.30
C THR A 75 -7.32 3.71 -8.43
N ALA A 76 -6.70 2.58 -8.77
CA ALA A 76 -5.70 2.47 -9.83
C ALA A 76 -6.28 2.86 -11.21
N GLU A 77 -7.50 2.41 -11.53
CA GLU A 77 -8.20 2.76 -12.77
C GLU A 77 -8.45 4.28 -12.87
N ILE A 78 -9.00 4.89 -11.83
CA ILE A 78 -9.23 6.35 -11.78
C ILE A 78 -7.92 7.13 -11.93
N VAL A 79 -6.86 6.69 -11.23
CA VAL A 79 -5.53 7.33 -11.31
C VAL A 79 -4.95 7.21 -12.72
N ARG A 80 -5.07 6.04 -13.36
CA ARG A 80 -4.60 5.81 -14.73
C ARG A 80 -5.25 6.80 -15.70
N GLU A 81 -6.56 6.96 -15.63
CA GLU A 81 -7.31 7.91 -16.47
C GLU A 81 -6.92 9.36 -16.17
N ALA A 82 -6.92 9.76 -14.90
CA ALA A 82 -6.63 11.15 -14.50
C ALA A 82 -5.17 11.56 -14.76
N ALA A 83 -4.24 10.62 -14.70
CA ALA A 83 -2.83 10.86 -15.02
C ALA A 83 -2.49 10.70 -16.50
N GLY A 84 -3.42 10.19 -17.34
CA GLY A 84 -3.18 9.91 -18.75
C GLY A 84 -2.12 8.83 -18.94
N LEU A 85 -2.17 7.75 -18.15
CA LEU A 85 -1.21 6.66 -18.25
C LEU A 85 -1.66 5.61 -19.26
N ASP A 86 -0.75 5.20 -20.11
CA ASP A 86 -0.92 4.05 -20.99
C ASP A 86 -0.58 2.74 -20.24
N GLY A 87 -1.12 1.63 -20.75
CA GLY A 87 -0.90 0.30 -20.19
C GLY A 87 -1.89 -0.11 -19.11
N ALA A 88 -1.77 -1.36 -18.68
CA ALA A 88 -2.62 -1.96 -17.67
C ALA A 88 -1.85 -2.18 -16.37
N PHE A 89 -2.56 -2.13 -15.25
CA PHE A 89 -1.99 -2.52 -13.96
C PHE A 89 -1.78 -4.03 -13.89
N LEU A 90 -0.61 -4.43 -13.39
CA LEU A 90 -0.34 -5.79 -12.96
C LEU A 90 -0.82 -5.96 -11.51
N PHE A 91 -1.47 -7.08 -11.26
CA PHE A 91 -1.96 -7.41 -9.93
C PHE A 91 -0.88 -8.15 -9.12
N GLU A 92 -0.62 -7.65 -7.91
CA GLU A 92 0.25 -8.35 -6.96
C GLU A 92 -0.58 -8.88 -5.78
N PRO A 93 -0.86 -10.20 -5.73
CA PRO A 93 -1.67 -10.81 -4.68
C PRO A 93 -1.07 -10.64 -3.27
N ASP A 94 0.25 -10.62 -3.15
CA ASP A 94 0.93 -10.44 -1.88
C ASP A 94 0.86 -9.02 -1.33
N TRP A 95 0.27 -8.08 -2.08
CA TRP A 95 -0.04 -6.73 -1.61
C TRP A 95 -1.50 -6.52 -1.21
N GLN A 96 -2.25 -7.59 -0.98
CA GLN A 96 -3.51 -7.49 -0.22
C GLN A 96 -3.21 -7.00 1.20
N GLU A 97 -4.17 -6.27 1.81
CA GLU A 97 -4.06 -5.85 3.20
C GLU A 97 -3.99 -7.06 4.13
N ILE A 98 -3.54 -6.86 5.36
CA ILE A 98 -3.46 -7.91 6.37
C ILE A 98 -4.80 -8.63 6.55
N ASP A 99 -4.75 -9.96 6.69
CA ASP A 99 -5.93 -10.77 6.96
C ASP A 99 -6.25 -10.73 8.45
N PHE A 100 -7.33 -10.04 8.80
CA PHE A 100 -7.80 -9.96 10.19
C PHE A 100 -8.65 -11.17 10.62
N GLY A 101 -8.91 -12.13 9.72
CA GLY A 101 -9.65 -13.36 10.00
C GLY A 101 -11.02 -13.08 10.63
N ARG A 102 -11.29 -13.64 11.82
CA ARG A 102 -12.57 -13.43 12.51
C ARG A 102 -12.83 -12.00 12.98
N TRP A 103 -11.81 -11.15 12.96
CA TRP A 103 -11.97 -9.73 13.34
C TRP A 103 -12.35 -8.83 12.15
N GLU A 104 -12.40 -9.36 10.95
CA GLU A 104 -12.90 -8.62 9.78
C GLU A 104 -14.28 -7.99 10.05
N LYS A 105 -14.45 -6.73 9.68
CA LYS A 105 -15.64 -5.88 9.85
C LYS A 105 -16.01 -5.54 11.31
N ARG A 106 -15.27 -6.05 12.29
CA ARG A 106 -15.56 -5.76 13.70
C ARG A 106 -14.83 -4.51 14.16
N HIS A 107 -15.47 -3.75 15.03
CA HIS A 107 -14.84 -2.58 15.65
C HIS A 107 -13.95 -3.03 16.83
N TYR A 108 -12.81 -2.35 17.01
CA TYR A 108 -11.85 -2.72 18.05
C TYR A 108 -12.45 -2.73 19.47
N GLN A 109 -13.41 -1.82 19.75
CA GLN A 109 -14.09 -1.78 21.04
C GLN A 109 -14.95 -3.03 21.31
N ASP A 110 -15.59 -3.57 20.26
CA ASP A 110 -16.37 -4.81 20.40
C ASP A 110 -15.45 -6.00 20.60
N ILE A 111 -14.32 -6.05 19.90
CA ILE A 111 -13.31 -7.10 20.07
C ILE A 111 -12.73 -7.04 21.48
N ALA A 112 -12.35 -5.88 21.99
CA ALA A 112 -11.82 -5.70 23.33
C ALA A 112 -12.82 -6.16 24.43
N ARG A 113 -14.10 -5.95 24.20
CA ARG A 113 -15.18 -6.38 25.12
C ARG A 113 -15.45 -7.87 25.04
N GLU A 114 -15.50 -8.44 23.84
CA GLU A 114 -15.98 -9.81 23.60
C GLU A 114 -14.84 -10.84 23.62
N GLU A 115 -13.63 -10.43 23.28
CA GLU A 115 -12.43 -11.27 23.26
C GLU A 115 -11.26 -10.61 24.05
N PRO A 116 -11.44 -10.27 25.34
CA PRO A 116 -10.47 -9.44 26.08
C PRO A 116 -9.07 -10.07 26.17
N ALA A 117 -8.97 -11.40 26.26
CA ALA A 117 -7.68 -12.07 26.31
C ALA A 117 -6.90 -11.97 24.98
N ALA A 118 -7.59 -12.14 23.85
CA ALA A 118 -6.97 -12.00 22.54
C ALA A 118 -6.59 -10.53 22.25
N TRP A 119 -7.47 -9.60 22.65
CA TRP A 119 -7.17 -8.16 22.55
C TRP A 119 -5.94 -7.77 23.39
N GLN A 120 -5.84 -8.27 24.63
CA GLN A 120 -4.68 -8.01 25.48
C GLN A 120 -3.39 -8.57 24.85
N SER A 121 -3.42 -9.79 24.31
CA SER A 121 -2.27 -10.39 23.63
C SER A 121 -1.81 -9.56 22.43
N LEU A 122 -2.74 -8.96 21.65
CA LEU A 122 -2.39 -8.02 20.58
C LEU A 122 -1.71 -6.75 21.14
N CYS A 123 -2.21 -6.22 22.26
CA CYS A 123 -1.64 -5.03 22.89
C CYS A 123 -0.25 -5.29 23.48
N ASP A 124 -0.01 -6.49 24.01
CA ASP A 124 1.25 -6.87 24.64
C ASP A 124 2.36 -7.11 23.61
N ASP A 125 2.04 -7.81 22.52
CA ASP A 125 3.00 -8.07 21.44
C ASP A 125 2.29 -8.17 20.07
N TRP A 126 2.03 -7.02 19.47
CA TRP A 126 1.36 -6.92 18.18
C TRP A 126 2.14 -7.57 17.02
N GLN A 127 3.47 -7.66 17.12
CA GLN A 127 4.30 -8.25 16.05
C GLN A 127 4.21 -9.78 16.06
N ALA A 128 4.14 -10.39 17.24
CA ALA A 128 3.97 -11.83 17.36
C ALA A 128 2.51 -12.28 17.30
N PHE A 129 1.55 -11.36 17.53
CA PHE A 129 0.13 -11.70 17.52
C PHE A 129 -0.32 -12.24 16.17
N CYS A 130 -1.06 -13.35 16.18
CA CYS A 130 -1.73 -13.90 15.01
C CYS A 130 -3.24 -13.65 15.14
N TYR A 131 -3.83 -12.96 14.18
CA TYR A 131 -5.28 -12.72 14.15
C TYR A 131 -6.02 -14.05 14.05
N PRO A 132 -7.07 -14.28 14.86
CA PRO A 132 -7.81 -15.54 14.86
C PRO A 132 -8.33 -15.90 13.47
N GLN A 133 -7.87 -17.02 12.91
CA GLN A 133 -8.15 -17.45 11.52
C GLN A 133 -7.66 -16.47 10.43
N GLY A 134 -6.75 -15.58 10.77
CA GLY A 134 -6.08 -14.64 9.87
C GLY A 134 -4.58 -14.86 9.86
N GLU A 135 -3.83 -13.80 9.59
CA GLU A 135 -2.36 -13.86 9.56
C GLU A 135 -1.72 -13.06 10.71
N SER A 136 -0.46 -13.32 11.01
CA SER A 136 0.34 -12.49 11.91
C SER A 136 0.99 -11.34 11.16
N PHE A 137 1.43 -10.29 11.89
CA PHE A 137 2.21 -9.21 11.28
C PHE A 137 3.48 -9.74 10.60
N ARG A 138 4.12 -10.75 11.17
CA ARG A 138 5.31 -11.37 10.58
C ARG A 138 5.02 -11.97 9.20
N VAL A 139 4.00 -12.82 9.07
CA VAL A 139 3.61 -13.41 7.79
C VAL A 139 3.21 -12.33 6.78
N PHE A 140 2.45 -11.33 7.22
CA PHE A 140 2.06 -10.18 6.42
C PHE A 140 3.28 -9.43 5.89
N SER A 141 4.22 -9.05 6.78
CA SER A 141 5.40 -8.29 6.38
C SER A 141 6.34 -9.07 5.47
N GLU A 142 6.54 -10.37 5.74
CA GLU A 142 7.38 -11.26 4.91
C GLU A 142 6.88 -11.34 3.46
N ARG A 143 5.55 -11.57 3.24
CA ARG A 143 5.00 -11.63 1.87
C ARG A 143 5.06 -10.29 1.14
N VAL A 144 4.79 -9.19 1.87
CA VAL A 144 4.85 -7.83 1.29
C VAL A 144 6.28 -7.49 0.87
N ILE A 145 7.28 -7.80 1.71
CA ILE A 145 8.69 -7.54 1.43
C ILE A 145 9.18 -8.39 0.24
N ALA A 146 8.84 -9.67 0.20
CA ALA A 146 9.23 -10.56 -0.90
C ALA A 146 8.70 -10.03 -2.25
N ALA A 147 7.43 -9.61 -2.29
CA ALA A 147 6.84 -9.00 -3.48
C ALA A 147 7.51 -7.65 -3.82
N TRP A 148 7.80 -6.82 -2.81
CA TRP A 148 8.51 -5.56 -3.01
C TRP A 148 9.88 -5.76 -3.66
N GLN A 149 10.70 -6.64 -3.13
CA GLN A 149 12.04 -6.93 -3.66
C GLN A 149 12.00 -7.44 -5.11
N LYS A 150 11.05 -8.34 -5.43
CA LYS A 150 10.81 -8.83 -6.78
C LYS A 150 10.52 -7.70 -7.77
N TRP A 151 9.59 -6.79 -7.41
CA TRP A 151 9.17 -5.72 -8.32
C TRP A 151 10.19 -4.60 -8.42
N GLN A 152 10.90 -4.30 -7.33
CA GLN A 152 12.01 -3.36 -7.31
C GLN A 152 13.14 -3.82 -8.24
N GLN A 153 13.53 -5.09 -8.13
CA GLN A 153 14.55 -5.67 -9.02
C GLN A 153 14.12 -5.55 -10.49
N LEU A 154 12.89 -5.92 -10.81
CA LEU A 154 12.38 -5.83 -12.19
C LEU A 154 12.34 -4.40 -12.70
N ALA A 155 11.98 -3.42 -11.87
CA ALA A 155 11.99 -2.01 -12.23
C ALA A 155 13.40 -1.50 -12.54
N VAL A 156 14.40 -1.90 -11.74
CA VAL A 156 15.82 -1.60 -12.00
C VAL A 156 16.27 -2.20 -13.33
N GLU A 157 15.99 -3.48 -13.57
CA GLU A 157 16.37 -4.18 -14.80
C GLU A 157 15.75 -3.54 -16.05
N ARG A 158 14.52 -3.02 -15.93
CA ARG A 158 13.80 -2.37 -17.03
C ARG A 158 13.99 -0.87 -17.11
N GLN A 159 14.69 -0.28 -16.14
CA GLN A 159 14.85 1.18 -16.01
C GLN A 159 13.51 1.92 -15.99
N GLN A 160 12.52 1.36 -15.29
CA GLN A 160 11.16 1.90 -15.16
C GLN A 160 10.95 2.42 -13.73
N ASP A 161 10.27 3.56 -13.61
CA ASP A 161 9.73 4.01 -12.32
C ASP A 161 8.57 3.09 -11.89
N LEU A 162 8.24 3.07 -10.59
CA LEU A 162 7.18 2.24 -10.04
C LEU A 162 5.98 3.10 -9.61
N LEU A 163 4.77 2.68 -9.97
CA LEU A 163 3.54 3.12 -9.31
C LEU A 163 2.90 1.93 -8.61
N VAL A 164 2.77 2.03 -7.29
CA VAL A 164 2.17 1.01 -6.42
C VAL A 164 0.88 1.55 -5.82
N VAL A 165 -0.26 0.96 -6.17
CA VAL A 165 -1.56 1.29 -5.57
C VAL A 165 -1.98 0.18 -4.62
N SER A 166 -2.03 0.44 -3.31
CA SER A 166 -2.29 -0.58 -2.32
C SER A 166 -2.93 0.00 -1.04
N HIS A 167 -2.64 -0.59 0.11
CA HIS A 167 -3.29 -0.38 1.40
C HIS A 167 -2.35 0.25 2.41
N GLY A 168 -2.93 0.77 3.49
CA GLY A 168 -2.15 1.45 4.52
C GLY A 168 -1.09 0.57 5.16
N GLY A 169 -1.42 -0.66 5.53
CA GLY A 169 -0.46 -1.60 6.13
C GLY A 169 0.65 -1.99 5.17
N VAL A 170 0.30 -2.34 3.92
CA VAL A 170 1.26 -2.71 2.87
C VAL A 170 2.27 -1.60 2.61
N LEU A 171 1.80 -0.37 2.41
CA LEU A 171 2.69 0.76 2.11
C LEU A 171 3.59 1.13 3.30
N LYS A 172 3.10 0.96 4.53
CA LYS A 172 3.93 1.14 5.72
C LYS A 172 5.05 0.10 5.79
N VAL A 173 4.74 -1.18 5.52
CA VAL A 173 5.76 -2.25 5.47
C VAL A 173 6.81 -1.93 4.42
N ILE A 174 6.41 -1.58 3.19
CA ILE A 174 7.33 -1.21 2.12
C ILE A 174 8.23 -0.05 2.56
N ARG A 175 7.67 1.01 3.12
CA ARG A 175 8.43 2.18 3.56
C ARG A 175 9.40 1.88 4.68
N LEU A 176 8.94 1.19 5.73
CA LEU A 176 9.80 0.87 6.87
C LEU A 176 10.95 -0.04 6.45
N PHE A 177 10.69 -1.02 5.57
CA PHE A 177 11.72 -1.89 5.05
C PHE A 177 12.73 -1.12 4.17
N ALA A 178 12.26 -0.34 3.21
CA ALA A 178 13.11 0.41 2.29
C ALA A 178 13.95 1.50 3.00
N GLU A 179 13.39 2.15 4.02
CA GLU A 179 14.05 3.17 4.82
C GLU A 179 14.88 2.59 6.00
N ALA A 180 15.00 1.26 6.12
CA ALA A 180 15.67 0.54 7.20
C ALA A 180 15.22 1.01 8.61
N ARG A 181 13.94 1.28 8.78
CA ARG A 181 13.34 1.79 10.03
C ARG A 181 12.82 0.65 10.91
N PRO A 182 12.82 0.83 12.23
CA PRO A 182 12.28 -0.16 13.15
C PRO A 182 10.77 -0.36 12.97
N TRP A 183 10.29 -1.60 13.18
CA TRP A 183 8.86 -1.93 13.10
C TRP A 183 7.99 -1.16 14.10
N ASP A 184 8.55 -0.70 15.20
CA ASP A 184 7.84 0.13 16.19
C ASP A 184 7.34 1.46 15.63
N ASP A 185 7.91 1.90 14.51
CA ASP A 185 7.41 3.07 13.78
C ASP A 185 6.14 2.80 12.96
N PHE A 186 5.71 1.54 12.83
CA PHE A 186 4.54 1.16 12.03
C PHE A 186 3.27 1.92 12.45
N TRP A 187 3.07 2.09 13.76
CA TRP A 187 1.92 2.81 14.29
C TRP A 187 2.05 4.33 14.23
N ARG A 188 3.28 4.84 14.16
CA ARG A 188 3.56 6.28 14.04
C ARG A 188 3.46 6.76 12.60
N LEU A 189 3.79 5.90 11.64
CA LEU A 189 3.70 6.23 10.22
C LEU A 189 2.23 6.32 9.79
N ARG A 190 1.84 7.47 9.26
CA ARG A 190 0.49 7.71 8.75
C ARG A 190 0.53 7.83 7.23
N ILE A 191 -0.34 7.13 6.54
CA ILE A 191 -0.58 7.24 5.11
C ILE A 191 -2.09 7.36 4.93
N LEU A 192 -2.57 8.51 4.51
CA LEU A 192 -4.00 8.79 4.39
C LEU A 192 -4.61 8.17 3.12
N PRO A 193 -5.92 7.85 3.09
CA PRO A 193 -6.56 7.40 1.86
C PRO A 193 -6.42 8.40 0.72
N GLY A 194 -5.98 7.92 -0.45
CA GLY A 194 -5.69 8.76 -1.62
C GLY A 194 -4.40 9.57 -1.53
N GLU A 195 -3.59 9.36 -0.50
CA GLU A 195 -2.27 10.00 -0.37
C GLU A 195 -1.26 9.33 -1.30
N LEU A 196 -0.63 10.16 -2.13
CA LEU A 196 0.48 9.78 -3.00
C LEU A 196 1.80 10.22 -2.36
N GLN A 197 2.70 9.28 -2.16
CA GLN A 197 4.04 9.52 -1.62
C GLN A 197 5.09 9.17 -2.66
N VAL A 198 6.21 9.88 -2.67
CA VAL A 198 7.33 9.64 -3.59
C VAL A 198 8.55 9.21 -2.78
N MET A 199 9.19 8.14 -3.23
CA MET A 199 10.48 7.68 -2.71
C MET A 199 11.49 7.64 -3.87
N SER A 200 12.76 7.87 -3.57
CA SER A 200 13.86 7.66 -4.52
C SER A 200 14.61 6.37 -4.20
N SER A 201 15.21 5.73 -5.21
CA SER A 201 16.00 4.50 -5.00
C SER A 201 17.27 4.72 -4.17
N ASP A 202 17.70 5.96 -3.95
CA ASP A 202 18.86 6.24 -3.07
C ASP A 202 18.56 5.99 -1.59
N ALA A 203 17.29 5.84 -1.25
CA ALA A 203 16.83 5.50 0.11
C ALA A 203 16.58 3.97 0.29
N MET A 204 17.06 3.14 -0.65
CA MET A 204 16.76 1.70 -0.70
C MET A 204 18.02 0.84 -0.70
#